data_0c4bd64f43a7cd449b0a6129aff39a8c
#
_entry.id   0c4bd64f43a7cd449b0a6129aff39a8c
#
_cell.length_a   1.000
_cell.length_b   1.000
_cell.length_c   1.000
_cell.angle_alpha   90.00
_cell.angle_beta   90.00
_cell.angle_gamma   90.00
#
_symmetry.space_group_name_H-M   'P 1'
#
loop_
_entity.id
_entity.type
_entity.pdbx_description
1 polymer ?
#
loop_
_entity_poly.entity_id
_entity_poly.type
_entity_poly.pdbx_seq_one_letter_code
_entity_poly.pdbx_strand_id
1 'polypeptide(L)'
;MSIRILRKLPKAVLSPLLALLALNLPMAAEAADRPLQTVNVAYSSISGNQAALWVAQDKGFFRKYGMEVQSVLIESGTTTAQALIAGDISFANVAGPAVIQGSLRGADAVIIAGVINTLTFQLYTERGISRPDQFKGKSLGVTRFGSATDFAMRYALEKYGLDASKDVSILQLGNQPAQLAALEAGRVQGAMLSAPTSLRAKKLGFHMLADLQMLGLEYQHTSIATTRAFLKAKPDLARDFMRAYIEGIHYAKTHRKETIDILAKYLRTDDREVLDDTYESIVVTLMPEKPYPTQKGVQIILRELGLKDPAARSAKPEQFVDTSIIKELDGSGFIDRLYKSGAVAKAAPTKEPVAGGMSPSKEKSQLLAADTKTRPVATEEKTKPVARQVPVADEKVPAVKPAGQQYIVKAGDTLSKLALHFYSSTGKWEKIFDANRDVLKNPNYIYIGMKLVIPADS
;
A
#
# COMPACT_ATOMS: atom_id res chain seq x y z
N MET A 1 -16.56 -99.34 29.35
CA MET A 1 -16.62 -99.31 30.84
C MET A 1 -15.85 -98.07 31.28
N SER A 2 -16.61 -97.07 31.76
CA SER A 2 -16.33 -96.07 32.86
C SER A 2 -14.97 -95.36 32.85
N ILE A 3 -14.80 -94.10 33.14
CA ILE A 3 -15.51 -93.13 33.93
C ILE A 3 -15.00 -91.74 33.60
N ARG A 4 -15.86 -90.76 33.59
CA ARG A 4 -15.66 -89.32 33.62
C ARG A 4 -14.75 -88.89 34.78
N ILE A 5 -13.91 -87.83 34.55
CA ILE A 5 -13.71 -86.80 35.55
C ILE A 5 -13.59 -85.44 34.85
N LEU A 6 -14.60 -84.65 34.98
CA LEU A 6 -14.60 -83.20 34.79
C LEU A 6 -13.73 -82.53 35.84
N ARG A 7 -12.85 -81.68 35.51
CA ARG A 7 -12.34 -80.63 36.41
C ARG A 7 -12.59 -79.23 35.81
N LYS A 8 -13.49 -78.53 36.45
CA LYS A 8 -13.81 -77.12 36.29
C LYS A 8 -12.56 -76.31 36.66
N LEU A 9 -12.16 -75.38 35.82
CA LEU A 9 -11.29 -74.24 36.16
C LEU A 9 -12.10 -72.98 36.10
N PRO A 10 -11.89 -72.02 36.99
CA PRO A 10 -12.76 -70.86 37.16
C PRO A 10 -12.47 -69.79 36.12
N LYS A 11 -13.55 -69.28 35.56
CA LYS A 11 -13.54 -67.99 34.77
C LYS A 11 -13.46 -66.84 35.79
N ALA A 12 -12.32 -66.26 36.00
CA ALA A 12 -12.17 -64.86 36.44
C ALA A 12 -10.71 -64.49 36.43
N VAL A 13 -10.44 -63.25 35.93
CA VAL A 13 -9.18 -62.51 35.78
C VAL A 13 -8.57 -62.61 34.38
N LEU A 14 -9.24 -62.06 33.43
CA LEU A 14 -8.56 -61.45 32.24
C LEU A 14 -8.80 -59.93 32.31
N SER A 15 -7.77 -59.31 32.69
CA SER A 15 -7.42 -57.94 32.93
C SER A 15 -8.19 -56.84 32.16
N PRO A 16 -8.53 -55.74 32.86
CA PRO A 16 -8.97 -54.47 32.19
C PRO A 16 -7.79 -53.69 31.63
N LEU A 17 -6.65 -54.30 31.30
CA LEU A 17 -5.46 -53.61 30.80
C LEU A 17 -5.42 -53.43 29.27
N LEU A 18 -6.33 -54.07 28.53
CA LEU A 18 -6.41 -53.89 27.06
C LEU A 18 -7.42 -52.83 26.59
N ALA A 19 -8.25 -52.31 27.50
CA ALA A 19 -9.24 -51.29 27.18
C ALA A 19 -8.73 -49.83 27.30
N LEU A 20 -7.51 -49.61 27.82
CA LEU A 20 -6.94 -48.27 27.97
C LEU A 20 -5.95 -47.88 26.87
N LEU A 21 -5.65 -48.79 25.93
CA LEU A 21 -4.70 -48.49 24.82
C LEU A 21 -5.37 -48.04 23.52
N ALA A 22 -6.72 -47.97 23.47
CA ALA A 22 -7.46 -47.59 22.25
C ALA A 22 -7.92 -46.11 22.22
N LEU A 23 -7.59 -45.30 23.23
CA LEU A 23 -8.06 -43.90 23.33
C LEU A 23 -7.00 -42.83 23.03
N ASN A 24 -5.81 -43.22 22.54
CA ASN A 24 -4.78 -42.26 22.09
C ASN A 24 -4.40 -42.47 20.63
N LEU A 25 -5.36 -42.58 19.72
CA LEU A 25 -5.11 -42.32 18.32
C LEU A 25 -5.12 -40.79 18.13
N PRO A 26 -4.03 -40.21 17.61
CA PRO A 26 -4.02 -38.77 17.36
C PRO A 26 -5.08 -38.45 16.32
N MET A 27 -6.01 -37.59 16.67
CA MET A 27 -6.99 -36.92 15.79
C MET A 27 -6.31 -35.99 14.75
N ALA A 28 -5.16 -36.42 14.22
CA ALA A 28 -4.35 -35.64 13.27
C ALA A 28 -4.45 -36.12 11.82
N ALA A 29 -5.26 -37.17 11.54
CA ALA A 29 -5.27 -37.78 10.19
C ALA A 29 -6.49 -37.42 9.33
N GLU A 30 -7.42 -36.57 9.78
CA GLU A 30 -8.67 -36.32 9.03
C GLU A 30 -8.69 -35.02 8.23
N ALA A 31 -7.58 -34.25 8.20
CA ALA A 31 -7.49 -33.00 7.46
C ALA A 31 -6.96 -33.18 6.01
N ALA A 32 -6.51 -34.36 5.62
CA ALA A 32 -5.74 -34.55 4.39
C ALA A 32 -6.56 -34.83 3.11
N ASP A 33 -7.89 -35.02 3.19
CA ASP A 33 -8.67 -35.57 2.05
C ASP A 33 -9.96 -34.78 1.71
N ARG A 34 -10.13 -33.58 2.25
CA ARG A 34 -11.26 -32.73 1.78
C ARG A 34 -10.85 -32.05 0.48
N PRO A 35 -11.66 -32.21 -0.61
CA PRO A 35 -11.38 -31.52 -1.86
C PRO A 35 -11.32 -30.00 -1.61
N LEU A 36 -10.27 -29.35 -2.13
CA LEU A 36 -10.07 -27.92 -2.00
C LEU A 36 -11.24 -27.18 -2.65
N GLN A 37 -11.81 -26.22 -1.94
CA GLN A 37 -12.85 -25.37 -2.48
C GLN A 37 -12.25 -24.29 -3.37
N THR A 38 -12.62 -24.23 -4.64
CA THR A 38 -12.19 -23.16 -5.55
C THR A 38 -12.79 -21.81 -5.13
N VAL A 39 -11.94 -20.79 -4.99
CA VAL A 39 -12.30 -19.43 -4.60
C VAL A 39 -11.69 -18.43 -5.58
N ASN A 40 -12.54 -17.73 -6.32
CA ASN A 40 -12.11 -16.68 -7.23
C ASN A 40 -11.85 -15.38 -6.47
N VAL A 41 -10.65 -14.83 -6.62
CA VAL A 41 -10.21 -13.60 -5.95
C VAL A 41 -9.64 -12.65 -7.00
N ALA A 42 -10.11 -11.40 -7.03
CA ALA A 42 -9.47 -10.42 -7.90
C ALA A 42 -8.64 -9.41 -7.10
N TYR A 43 -7.59 -8.91 -7.74
CA TYR A 43 -6.82 -7.77 -7.25
C TYR A 43 -6.75 -6.68 -8.34
N SER A 44 -6.76 -5.40 -7.91
CA SER A 44 -7.06 -4.28 -8.81
C SER A 44 -5.85 -3.60 -9.43
N SER A 45 -4.63 -4.01 -9.08
CA SER A 45 -3.39 -3.37 -9.57
C SER A 45 -2.17 -4.26 -9.39
N ILE A 46 -1.15 -4.05 -10.24
CA ILE A 46 0.20 -4.59 -10.03
C ILE A 46 0.96 -3.60 -9.16
N SER A 47 0.93 -3.79 -7.84
CA SER A 47 1.55 -2.90 -6.86
C SER A 47 1.85 -3.66 -5.56
N GLY A 48 2.82 -3.19 -4.77
CA GLY A 48 3.17 -3.77 -3.48
C GLY A 48 2.01 -3.88 -2.48
N ASN A 49 0.94 -3.12 -2.68
CA ASN A 49 -0.28 -3.18 -1.87
C ASN A 49 -0.97 -4.56 -1.91
N GLN A 50 -0.64 -5.40 -2.89
CA GLN A 50 -1.19 -6.75 -3.05
C GLN A 50 -0.32 -7.84 -2.40
N ALA A 51 0.81 -7.48 -1.80
CA ALA A 51 1.82 -8.41 -1.30
C ALA A 51 1.25 -9.54 -0.43
N ALA A 52 0.36 -9.21 0.51
CA ALA A 52 -0.23 -10.19 1.42
C ALA A 52 -1.03 -11.29 0.68
N LEU A 53 -1.80 -10.92 -0.35
CA LEU A 53 -2.54 -11.87 -1.19
C LEU A 53 -1.58 -12.82 -1.92
N TRP A 54 -0.55 -12.25 -2.57
CA TRP A 54 0.42 -13.02 -3.33
C TRP A 54 1.24 -13.95 -2.44
N VAL A 55 1.66 -13.47 -1.26
CA VAL A 55 2.37 -14.27 -0.26
C VAL A 55 1.46 -15.41 0.25
N ALA A 56 0.21 -15.12 0.61
CA ALA A 56 -0.72 -16.13 1.07
C ALA A 56 -0.94 -17.24 0.02
N GLN A 57 -1.00 -16.87 -1.26
CA GLN A 57 -1.14 -17.81 -2.37
C GLN A 57 0.13 -18.63 -2.58
N ASP A 58 1.29 -17.99 -2.76
CA ASP A 58 2.55 -18.68 -3.09
C ASP A 58 3.08 -19.53 -1.94
N LYS A 59 2.77 -19.17 -0.68
CA LYS A 59 3.12 -19.95 0.52
C LYS A 59 2.08 -21.01 0.88
N GLY A 60 1.02 -21.14 0.10
CA GLY A 60 0.01 -22.18 0.27
C GLY A 60 -0.90 -21.98 1.48
N PHE A 61 -0.97 -20.76 2.06
CA PHE A 61 -1.84 -20.53 3.23
C PHE A 61 -3.32 -20.73 2.91
N PHE A 62 -3.76 -20.40 1.71
CA PHE A 62 -5.13 -20.70 1.30
C PHE A 62 -5.39 -22.21 1.25
N ARG A 63 -4.45 -23.02 0.72
CA ARG A 63 -4.56 -24.48 0.71
C ARG A 63 -4.58 -25.09 2.12
N LYS A 64 -3.79 -24.53 3.03
CA LYS A 64 -3.79 -24.90 4.45
C LYS A 64 -5.19 -24.82 5.06
N TYR A 65 -6.01 -23.88 4.58
CA TYR A 65 -7.40 -23.69 5.03
C TYR A 65 -8.44 -24.23 4.03
N GLY A 66 -8.07 -25.22 3.22
CA GLY A 66 -9.00 -25.94 2.34
C GLY A 66 -9.45 -25.19 1.09
N MET A 67 -8.70 -24.15 0.66
CA MET A 67 -9.07 -23.34 -0.50
C MET A 67 -8.03 -23.45 -1.63
N GLU A 68 -8.52 -23.62 -2.85
CA GLU A 68 -7.75 -23.37 -4.07
C GLU A 68 -8.11 -21.97 -4.59
N VAL A 69 -7.28 -20.98 -4.28
CA VAL A 69 -7.50 -19.59 -4.68
C VAL A 69 -7.03 -19.37 -6.11
N GLN A 70 -7.95 -18.95 -6.98
CA GLN A 70 -7.66 -18.47 -8.33
C GLN A 70 -7.65 -16.94 -8.30
N SER A 71 -6.46 -16.35 -8.23
CA SER A 71 -6.32 -14.90 -8.22
C SER A 71 -6.17 -14.34 -9.63
N VAL A 72 -6.93 -13.30 -9.94
CA VAL A 72 -6.93 -12.64 -11.26
C VAL A 72 -6.73 -11.14 -11.11
N LEU A 73 -5.90 -10.58 -11.98
CA LEU A 73 -5.80 -9.13 -12.13
C LEU A 73 -7.01 -8.60 -12.91
N ILE A 74 -7.79 -7.74 -12.28
CA ILE A 74 -8.81 -6.93 -12.96
C ILE A 74 -8.40 -5.47 -12.81
N GLU A 75 -7.82 -4.90 -13.85
CA GLU A 75 -7.26 -3.54 -13.79
C GLU A 75 -8.33 -2.51 -13.46
N SER A 76 -8.04 -1.67 -12.48
CA SER A 76 -8.92 -0.67 -11.90
C SER A 76 -9.88 -1.19 -10.82
N GLY A 77 -9.89 -0.51 -9.68
CA GLY A 77 -10.78 -0.83 -8.57
C GLY A 77 -12.26 -0.80 -8.95
N THR A 78 -12.67 0.10 -9.85
CA THR A 78 -14.06 0.19 -10.29
C THR A 78 -14.52 -1.08 -11.01
N THR A 79 -13.70 -1.60 -11.93
CA THR A 79 -14.02 -2.84 -12.66
C THR A 79 -13.96 -4.06 -11.72
N THR A 80 -12.99 -4.10 -10.79
CA THR A 80 -12.91 -5.16 -9.78
C THR A 80 -14.16 -5.19 -8.88
N ALA A 81 -14.62 -4.01 -8.42
CA ALA A 81 -15.84 -3.94 -7.61
C ALA A 81 -17.08 -4.37 -8.41
N GLN A 82 -17.16 -4.07 -9.70
CA GLN A 82 -18.23 -4.54 -10.57
C GLN A 82 -18.26 -6.07 -10.68
N ALA A 83 -17.10 -6.72 -10.86
CA ALA A 83 -16.99 -8.18 -10.91
C ALA A 83 -17.41 -8.82 -9.56
N LEU A 84 -17.08 -8.18 -8.43
CA LEU A 84 -17.53 -8.64 -7.11
C LEU A 84 -19.06 -8.56 -6.98
N ILE A 85 -19.64 -7.43 -7.39
CA ILE A 85 -21.10 -7.19 -7.33
C ILE A 85 -21.86 -8.14 -8.26
N ALA A 86 -21.27 -8.46 -9.42
CA ALA A 86 -21.84 -9.42 -10.36
C ALA A 86 -21.76 -10.88 -9.87
N GLY A 87 -20.92 -11.17 -8.86
CA GLY A 87 -20.71 -12.52 -8.32
C GLY A 87 -19.67 -13.34 -9.09
N ASP A 88 -18.92 -12.73 -10.03
CA ASP A 88 -17.85 -13.40 -10.79
C ASP A 88 -16.68 -13.79 -9.89
N ILE A 89 -16.49 -13.06 -8.81
CA ILE A 89 -15.46 -13.29 -7.79
C ILE A 89 -16.06 -13.28 -6.38
N SER A 90 -15.44 -14.04 -5.47
CA SER A 90 -15.88 -14.14 -4.07
C SER A 90 -15.27 -13.05 -3.19
N PHE A 91 -14.02 -12.69 -3.46
CA PHE A 91 -13.30 -11.64 -2.73
C PHE A 91 -12.58 -10.71 -3.70
N ALA A 92 -12.49 -9.45 -3.32
CA ALA A 92 -11.76 -8.42 -4.04
C ALA A 92 -10.68 -7.78 -3.15
N ASN A 93 -9.43 -7.80 -3.60
CA ASN A 93 -8.37 -6.97 -3.01
C ASN A 93 -8.36 -5.63 -3.77
N VAL A 94 -9.08 -4.63 -3.24
CA VAL A 94 -9.51 -3.44 -3.96
C VAL A 94 -9.55 -2.20 -3.07
N ALA A 95 -9.48 -1.03 -3.67
CA ALA A 95 -9.61 0.23 -2.95
C ALA A 95 -11.06 0.53 -2.54
N GLY A 96 -11.21 1.11 -1.34
CA GLY A 96 -12.51 1.42 -0.72
C GLY A 96 -13.48 2.24 -1.55
N PRO A 97 -13.08 3.30 -2.29
CA PRO A 97 -14.01 4.12 -3.05
C PRO A 97 -14.92 3.35 -4.00
N ALA A 98 -14.37 2.37 -4.71
CA ALA A 98 -15.14 1.59 -5.67
C ALA A 98 -16.20 0.71 -5.00
N VAL A 99 -15.87 0.11 -3.84
CA VAL A 99 -16.80 -0.67 -3.02
C VAL A 99 -17.89 0.23 -2.45
N ILE A 100 -17.51 1.36 -1.86
CA ILE A 100 -18.43 2.32 -1.26
C ILE A 100 -19.40 2.89 -2.30
N GLN A 101 -18.91 3.26 -3.49
CA GLN A 101 -19.77 3.74 -4.58
C GLN A 101 -20.76 2.68 -5.05
N GLY A 102 -20.34 1.41 -5.15
CA GLY A 102 -21.24 0.30 -5.45
C GLY A 102 -22.35 0.16 -4.42
N SER A 103 -21.97 0.18 -3.13
CA SER A 103 -22.91 0.05 -2.01
C SER A 103 -23.87 1.23 -1.91
N LEU A 104 -23.44 2.47 -2.17
CA LEU A 104 -24.31 3.65 -2.24
C LEU A 104 -25.38 3.52 -3.34
N ARG A 105 -25.10 2.75 -4.39
CA ARG A 105 -26.05 2.45 -5.48
C ARG A 105 -26.90 1.20 -5.22
N GLY A 106 -26.87 0.69 -3.99
CA GLY A 106 -27.68 -0.46 -3.56
C GLY A 106 -27.01 -1.83 -3.75
N ALA A 107 -25.73 -1.89 -4.14
CA ALA A 107 -25.01 -3.15 -4.20
C ALA A 107 -24.71 -3.71 -2.79
N ASP A 108 -24.70 -5.04 -2.67
CA ASP A 108 -24.48 -5.76 -1.40
C ASP A 108 -22.99 -5.92 -1.03
N ALA A 109 -22.11 -5.07 -1.56
CA ALA A 109 -20.68 -5.15 -1.30
C ALA A 109 -20.30 -4.54 0.05
N VAL A 110 -19.34 -5.14 0.76
CA VAL A 110 -18.87 -4.72 2.07
C VAL A 110 -17.37 -4.94 2.22
N ILE A 111 -16.68 -4.04 2.90
CA ILE A 111 -15.27 -4.14 3.27
C ILE A 111 -15.15 -4.95 4.56
N ILE A 112 -14.36 -6.03 4.53
CA ILE A 112 -14.15 -6.91 5.70
C ILE A 112 -12.75 -6.80 6.32
N ALA A 113 -11.78 -6.20 5.59
CA ALA A 113 -10.46 -5.91 6.12
C ALA A 113 -9.86 -4.65 5.49
N GLY A 114 -9.04 -3.91 6.25
CA GLY A 114 -8.25 -2.77 5.80
C GLY A 114 -6.77 -3.14 5.75
N VAL A 115 -6.23 -3.31 4.55
CA VAL A 115 -4.84 -3.76 4.33
C VAL A 115 -3.87 -2.59 4.27
N ILE A 116 -4.29 -1.49 3.63
CA ILE A 116 -3.56 -0.22 3.61
C ILE A 116 -4.56 0.89 3.92
N ASN A 117 -4.31 1.60 5.01
CA ASN A 117 -5.23 2.60 5.55
C ASN A 117 -4.75 4.04 5.34
N THR A 118 -3.97 4.29 4.28
CA THR A 118 -3.51 5.60 3.84
C THR A 118 -3.34 5.63 2.33
N LEU A 119 -3.20 6.81 1.73
CA LEU A 119 -2.87 6.94 0.31
C LEU A 119 -1.41 6.55 0.08
N THR A 120 -1.15 5.72 -0.94
CA THR A 120 0.21 5.29 -1.34
C THR A 120 0.65 5.93 -2.65
N PHE A 121 0.00 7.01 -3.05
CA PHE A 121 0.24 7.66 -4.34
C PHE A 121 1.17 8.85 -4.25
N GLN A 122 1.91 9.02 -5.31
CA GLN A 122 2.74 10.17 -5.60
C GLN A 122 2.25 10.82 -6.90
N LEU A 123 2.12 12.14 -6.91
CA LEU A 123 1.79 12.91 -8.11
C LEU A 123 3.07 13.24 -8.85
N TYR A 124 3.29 12.55 -9.96
CA TYR A 124 4.39 12.83 -10.87
C TYR A 124 3.94 13.72 -12.02
N THR A 125 4.82 14.63 -12.43
CA THR A 125 4.55 15.64 -13.47
C THR A 125 5.65 15.64 -14.51
N GLU A 126 5.35 16.17 -15.69
CA GLU A 126 6.39 16.51 -16.66
C GLU A 126 7.41 17.48 -16.05
N ARG A 127 8.63 17.51 -16.61
CA ARG A 127 9.78 18.23 -16.02
C ARG A 127 9.57 19.74 -15.86
N GLY A 128 8.70 20.34 -16.67
CA GLY A 128 8.39 21.78 -16.64
C GLY A 128 7.38 22.19 -15.56
N ILE A 129 6.69 21.24 -14.93
CA ILE A 129 5.67 21.50 -13.93
C ILE A 129 6.23 21.21 -12.54
N SER A 130 6.50 22.26 -11.78
CA SER A 130 7.01 22.21 -10.41
C SER A 130 6.08 22.86 -9.37
N ARG A 131 4.98 23.48 -9.84
CA ARG A 131 4.00 24.14 -8.99
C ARG A 131 2.58 23.76 -9.39
N PRO A 132 1.65 23.64 -8.45
CA PRO A 132 0.27 23.23 -8.70
C PRO A 132 -0.50 24.16 -9.66
N ASP A 133 -0.25 25.48 -9.60
CA ASP A 133 -0.92 26.48 -10.46
C ASP A 133 -0.67 26.26 -11.97
N GLN A 134 0.43 25.58 -12.30
CA GLN A 134 0.79 25.24 -13.69
C GLN A 134 -0.10 24.13 -14.29
N PHE A 135 -0.93 23.47 -13.48
CA PHE A 135 -1.88 22.49 -14.00
C PHE A 135 -3.10 23.10 -14.73
N LYS A 136 -3.36 24.41 -14.58
CA LYS A 136 -4.48 25.03 -15.26
C LYS A 136 -4.41 24.80 -16.78
N GLY A 137 -5.52 24.28 -17.33
CA GLY A 137 -5.61 23.90 -18.76
C GLY A 137 -4.86 22.63 -19.15
N LYS A 138 -4.28 21.88 -18.21
CA LYS A 138 -3.50 20.66 -18.47
C LYS A 138 -4.34 19.40 -18.35
N SER A 139 -3.83 18.31 -18.93
CA SER A 139 -4.41 16.97 -18.83
C SER A 139 -3.70 16.15 -17.76
N LEU A 140 -4.47 15.45 -16.91
CA LEU A 140 -3.95 14.64 -15.82
C LEU A 140 -4.49 13.21 -15.93
N GLY A 141 -3.63 12.21 -15.67
CA GLY A 141 -3.95 10.81 -15.84
C GLY A 141 -4.43 10.13 -14.56
N VAL A 142 -5.52 9.36 -14.67
CA VAL A 142 -6.01 8.45 -13.63
C VAL A 142 -6.30 7.07 -14.24
N THR A 143 -6.49 6.03 -13.41
CA THR A 143 -6.84 4.70 -13.94
C THR A 143 -8.25 4.71 -14.52
N ARG A 144 -9.25 4.98 -13.69
CA ARG A 144 -10.67 5.16 -14.08
C ARG A 144 -11.33 6.13 -13.10
N PHE A 145 -12.41 6.75 -13.54
CA PHE A 145 -13.24 7.56 -12.65
C PHE A 145 -13.83 6.69 -11.53
N GLY A 146 -13.84 7.23 -10.30
CA GLY A 146 -14.25 6.53 -9.10
C GLY A 146 -13.22 5.53 -8.54
N SER A 147 -12.03 5.42 -9.14
CA SER A 147 -10.93 4.65 -8.59
C SER A 147 -10.15 5.43 -7.52
N ALA A 148 -9.22 4.74 -6.82
CA ALA A 148 -8.36 5.39 -5.84
C ALA A 148 -7.46 6.48 -6.45
N THR A 149 -6.99 6.32 -7.70
CA THR A 149 -6.18 7.34 -8.38
C THR A 149 -7.00 8.57 -8.77
N ASP A 150 -8.27 8.40 -9.14
CA ASP A 150 -9.18 9.52 -9.40
C ASP A 150 -9.48 10.29 -8.11
N PHE A 151 -9.78 9.57 -7.03
CA PHE A 151 -9.91 10.19 -5.71
C PHE A 151 -8.65 10.98 -5.32
N ALA A 152 -7.48 10.34 -5.38
CA ALA A 152 -6.21 10.95 -4.99
C ALA A 152 -5.89 12.20 -5.83
N MET A 153 -6.17 12.16 -7.14
CA MET A 153 -5.97 13.28 -8.05
C MET A 153 -6.89 14.45 -7.68
N ARG A 154 -8.18 14.20 -7.49
CA ARG A 154 -9.16 15.25 -7.12
C ARG A 154 -8.85 15.84 -5.75
N TYR A 155 -8.50 14.99 -4.79
CA TYR A 155 -8.09 15.40 -3.46
C TYR A 155 -6.84 16.30 -3.51
N ALA A 156 -5.81 15.94 -4.28
CA ALA A 156 -4.62 16.77 -4.43
C ALA A 156 -4.95 18.13 -5.08
N LEU A 157 -5.77 18.14 -6.14
CA LEU A 157 -6.19 19.36 -6.82
C LEU A 157 -6.97 20.30 -5.88
N GLU A 158 -7.93 19.76 -5.12
CA GLU A 158 -8.67 20.53 -4.11
C GLU A 158 -7.72 21.18 -3.10
N LYS A 159 -6.73 20.41 -2.61
CA LYS A 159 -5.75 20.94 -1.65
C LYS A 159 -4.85 22.02 -2.23
N TYR A 160 -4.67 22.00 -3.54
CA TYR A 160 -3.94 23.04 -4.27
C TYR A 160 -4.85 24.22 -4.69
N GLY A 161 -6.13 24.21 -4.32
CA GLY A 161 -7.09 25.26 -4.69
C GLY A 161 -7.51 25.21 -6.16
N LEU A 162 -7.37 24.03 -6.81
CA LEU A 162 -7.78 23.81 -8.19
C LEU A 162 -9.10 23.02 -8.25
N ASP A 163 -10.00 23.45 -9.12
CA ASP A 163 -11.24 22.74 -9.41
C ASP A 163 -10.98 21.66 -10.48
N ALA A 164 -11.07 20.40 -10.06
CA ALA A 164 -10.84 19.23 -10.94
C ALA A 164 -11.82 19.13 -12.13
N SER A 165 -12.91 19.93 -12.14
CA SER A 165 -13.91 19.95 -13.21
C SER A 165 -13.76 21.13 -14.17
N LYS A 166 -12.99 22.15 -13.77
CA LYS A 166 -12.84 23.41 -14.54
C LYS A 166 -11.41 23.71 -14.92
N ASP A 167 -10.47 23.47 -13.98
CA ASP A 167 -9.09 23.91 -14.16
C ASP A 167 -8.23 22.90 -14.92
N VAL A 168 -8.65 21.61 -14.98
CA VAL A 168 -7.88 20.53 -15.61
C VAL A 168 -8.76 19.57 -16.39
N SER A 169 -8.15 18.79 -17.29
CA SER A 169 -8.79 17.65 -17.95
C SER A 169 -8.31 16.35 -17.34
N ILE A 170 -9.17 15.57 -16.68
CA ILE A 170 -8.80 14.26 -16.14
C ILE A 170 -9.09 13.19 -17.18
N LEU A 171 -8.07 12.39 -17.54
CA LEU A 171 -8.15 11.32 -18.53
C LEU A 171 -8.05 9.94 -17.88
N GLN A 172 -8.92 9.01 -18.31
CA GLN A 172 -8.86 7.61 -17.91
C GLN A 172 -7.87 6.85 -18.79
N LEU A 173 -6.79 6.33 -18.22
CA LEU A 173 -5.68 5.73 -18.95
C LEU A 173 -5.49 4.22 -18.65
N GLY A 174 -6.37 3.63 -17.85
CA GLY A 174 -6.31 2.22 -17.49
C GLY A 174 -5.42 1.96 -16.27
N ASN A 175 -4.26 1.32 -16.46
CA ASN A 175 -3.35 1.00 -15.36
C ASN A 175 -2.26 2.06 -15.15
N GLN A 176 -1.49 1.94 -14.07
CA GLN A 176 -0.43 2.93 -13.77
C GLN A 176 0.73 2.90 -14.78
N PRO A 177 1.19 1.76 -15.32
CA PRO A 177 2.14 1.75 -16.44
C PRO A 177 1.66 2.53 -17.66
N ALA A 178 0.36 2.44 -18.02
CA ALA A 178 -0.21 3.21 -19.12
C ALA A 178 -0.27 4.72 -18.80
N GLN A 179 -0.51 5.09 -17.54
CA GLN A 179 -0.42 6.49 -17.09
C GLN A 179 1.01 7.02 -17.23
N LEU A 180 2.02 6.25 -16.81
CA LEU A 180 3.43 6.63 -16.99
C LEU A 180 3.79 6.77 -18.46
N ALA A 181 3.40 5.82 -19.31
CA ALA A 181 3.63 5.89 -20.75
C ALA A 181 2.95 7.12 -21.40
N ALA A 182 1.76 7.50 -20.91
CA ALA A 182 1.09 8.71 -21.36
C ALA A 182 1.82 10.00 -20.92
N LEU A 183 2.41 9.98 -19.71
CA LEU A 183 3.24 11.07 -19.21
C LEU A 183 4.56 11.17 -20.00
N GLU A 184 5.21 10.04 -20.30
CA GLU A 184 6.41 9.98 -21.15
C GLU A 184 6.15 10.53 -22.54
N ALA A 185 4.98 10.24 -23.12
CA ALA A 185 4.56 10.70 -24.44
C ALA A 185 4.02 12.15 -24.45
N GLY A 186 3.99 12.84 -23.29
CA GLY A 186 3.44 14.19 -23.17
C GLY A 186 1.92 14.30 -23.36
N ARG A 187 1.20 13.16 -23.38
CA ARG A 187 -0.28 13.15 -23.52
C ARG A 187 -1.00 13.62 -22.26
N VAL A 188 -0.35 13.47 -21.12
CA VAL A 188 -0.76 14.05 -19.85
C VAL A 188 0.43 14.73 -19.19
N GLN A 189 0.17 15.78 -18.42
CA GLN A 189 1.19 16.57 -17.74
C GLN A 189 1.35 16.18 -16.27
N GLY A 190 0.49 15.27 -15.79
CA GLY A 190 0.61 14.69 -14.44
C GLY A 190 -0.11 13.36 -14.35
N ALA A 191 0.37 12.48 -13.46
CA ALA A 191 -0.18 11.15 -13.21
C ALA A 191 -0.06 10.75 -11.75
N MET A 192 -1.07 10.04 -11.22
CA MET A 192 -1.07 9.43 -9.89
C MET A 192 -0.46 8.04 -9.95
N LEU A 193 0.75 7.90 -9.40
CA LEU A 193 1.52 6.67 -9.43
C LEU A 193 1.85 6.18 -8.03
N SER A 194 2.02 4.87 -7.85
CA SER A 194 2.55 4.23 -6.64
C SER A 194 3.66 3.25 -7.02
N ALA A 195 4.42 2.77 -6.02
CA ALA A 195 5.45 1.78 -6.27
C ALA A 195 4.88 0.48 -6.90
N PRO A 196 5.55 -0.08 -7.91
CA PRO A 196 6.86 0.26 -8.44
C PRO A 196 6.87 1.37 -9.52
N THR A 197 5.71 1.76 -10.08
CA THR A 197 5.62 2.67 -11.23
C THR A 197 6.12 4.08 -10.90
N SER A 198 5.89 4.55 -9.67
CA SER A 198 6.39 5.84 -9.19
C SER A 198 7.91 5.91 -9.15
N LEU A 199 8.58 4.82 -8.75
CA LEU A 199 10.05 4.74 -8.76
C LEU A 199 10.61 4.76 -10.18
N ARG A 200 9.92 4.08 -11.11
CA ARG A 200 10.27 4.16 -12.53
C ARG A 200 10.13 5.59 -13.06
N ALA A 201 9.06 6.30 -12.73
CA ALA A 201 8.90 7.72 -13.08
C ALA A 201 10.04 8.58 -12.53
N LYS A 202 10.46 8.35 -11.27
CA LYS A 202 11.62 9.01 -10.66
C LYS A 202 12.91 8.73 -11.44
N LYS A 203 13.19 7.47 -11.80
CA LYS A 203 14.38 7.07 -12.58
C LYS A 203 14.39 7.71 -13.99
N LEU A 204 13.23 7.90 -14.58
CA LEU A 204 13.06 8.59 -15.87
C LEU A 204 13.19 10.12 -15.74
N GLY A 205 13.37 10.65 -14.53
CA GLY A 205 13.60 12.08 -14.27
C GLY A 205 12.33 12.93 -14.31
N PHE A 206 11.14 12.33 -14.13
CA PHE A 206 9.91 13.09 -13.90
C PHE A 206 9.93 13.74 -12.52
N HIS A 207 9.25 14.88 -12.39
CA HIS A 207 9.20 15.63 -11.15
C HIS A 207 8.10 15.08 -10.23
N MET A 208 8.45 14.74 -8.98
CA MET A 208 7.46 14.39 -7.97
C MET A 208 6.94 15.67 -7.31
N LEU A 209 5.75 16.12 -7.71
CA LEU A 209 5.13 17.32 -7.19
C LEU A 209 4.57 17.13 -5.78
N ALA A 210 4.01 15.95 -5.50
CA ALA A 210 3.47 15.61 -4.19
C ALA A 210 3.63 14.12 -3.87
N ASP A 211 3.91 13.84 -2.60
CA ASP A 211 3.77 12.52 -2.01
C ASP A 211 2.56 12.50 -1.06
N LEU A 212 1.47 11.84 -1.50
CA LEU A 212 0.23 11.82 -0.73
C LEU A 212 0.32 10.91 0.51
N GLN A 213 1.27 9.97 0.52
CA GLN A 213 1.54 9.13 1.68
C GLN A 213 2.03 9.97 2.87
N MET A 214 2.82 11.02 2.58
CA MET A 214 3.39 11.90 3.59
C MET A 214 2.35 12.83 4.25
N LEU A 215 1.13 12.90 3.69
CA LEU A 215 0.05 13.72 4.26
C LEU A 215 -0.53 13.12 5.55
N GLY A 216 -0.19 11.86 5.89
CA GLY A 216 -0.73 11.18 7.06
C GLY A 216 -2.26 11.04 7.05
N LEU A 217 -2.87 11.10 5.85
CA LEU A 217 -4.31 11.01 5.70
C LEU A 217 -4.79 9.60 5.95
N GLU A 218 -5.66 9.39 6.93
CA GLU A 218 -6.39 8.14 7.02
C GLU A 218 -7.31 7.99 5.81
N TYR A 219 -7.16 6.88 5.10
CA TYR A 219 -7.90 6.62 3.88
C TYR A 219 -8.03 5.11 3.66
N GLN A 220 -9.24 4.59 3.44
CA GLN A 220 -9.43 3.17 3.15
C GLN A 220 -8.95 2.85 1.73
N HIS A 221 -7.63 2.65 1.60
CA HIS A 221 -7.01 2.43 0.29
C HIS A 221 -7.15 0.99 -0.14
N THR A 222 -6.33 0.07 0.37
CA THR A 222 -6.43 -1.34 0.01
C THR A 222 -7.23 -2.08 1.07
N SER A 223 -8.25 -2.78 0.61
CA SER A 223 -9.16 -3.54 1.46
C SER A 223 -9.45 -4.90 0.86
N ILE A 224 -9.86 -5.84 1.73
CA ILE A 224 -10.58 -7.03 1.27
C ILE A 224 -12.07 -6.73 1.35
N ALA A 225 -12.73 -6.92 0.22
CA ALA A 225 -14.17 -6.76 0.10
C ALA A 225 -14.82 -8.07 -0.37
N THR A 226 -16.08 -8.27 0.05
CA THR A 226 -16.95 -9.35 -0.38
C THR A 226 -18.40 -8.85 -0.40
N THR A 227 -19.39 -9.73 -0.51
CA THR A 227 -20.81 -9.37 -0.36
C THR A 227 -21.36 -9.86 0.98
N ARG A 228 -22.36 -9.18 1.55
CA ARG A 228 -23.04 -9.63 2.78
C ARG A 228 -23.76 -10.96 2.56
N ALA A 229 -24.30 -11.17 1.34
CA ALA A 229 -24.89 -12.43 0.94
C ALA A 229 -23.86 -13.57 1.01
N PHE A 230 -22.62 -13.35 0.53
CA PHE A 230 -21.54 -14.33 0.64
C PHE A 230 -21.17 -14.62 2.09
N LEU A 231 -21.02 -13.59 2.93
CA LEU A 231 -20.73 -13.76 4.36
C LEU A 231 -21.79 -14.59 5.07
N LYS A 232 -23.07 -14.37 4.74
CA LYS A 232 -24.20 -15.13 5.29
C LYS A 232 -24.23 -16.57 4.79
N ALA A 233 -23.94 -16.79 3.51
CA ALA A 233 -24.01 -18.13 2.91
C ALA A 233 -22.81 -19.01 3.22
N LYS A 234 -21.63 -18.42 3.39
CA LYS A 234 -20.33 -19.13 3.56
C LYS A 234 -19.46 -18.50 4.66
N PRO A 235 -19.94 -18.39 5.91
CA PRO A 235 -19.24 -17.68 6.97
C PRO A 235 -17.89 -18.33 7.32
N ASP A 236 -17.82 -19.66 7.34
CA ASP A 236 -16.59 -20.39 7.65
C ASP A 236 -15.52 -20.18 6.56
N LEU A 237 -15.94 -20.23 5.30
CA LEU A 237 -15.04 -19.97 4.18
C LEU A 237 -14.48 -18.54 4.21
N ALA A 238 -15.31 -17.56 4.55
CA ALA A 238 -14.86 -16.17 4.70
C ALA A 238 -13.88 -16.00 5.86
N ARG A 239 -14.12 -16.69 6.98
CA ARG A 239 -13.21 -16.74 8.14
C ARG A 239 -11.87 -17.37 7.77
N ASP A 240 -11.90 -18.51 7.10
CA ASP A 240 -10.69 -19.26 6.71
C ASP A 240 -9.89 -18.51 5.65
N PHE A 241 -10.57 -17.81 4.72
CA PHE A 241 -9.92 -16.89 3.80
C PHE A 241 -9.16 -15.79 4.55
N MET A 242 -9.79 -15.17 5.54
CA MET A 242 -9.14 -14.13 6.34
C MET A 242 -8.01 -14.67 7.23
N ARG A 243 -8.10 -15.90 7.74
CA ARG A 243 -6.98 -16.58 8.44
C ARG A 243 -5.77 -16.70 7.52
N ALA A 244 -5.97 -17.25 6.33
CA ALA A 244 -4.91 -17.41 5.33
C ALA A 244 -4.30 -16.05 4.93
N TYR A 245 -5.15 -15.04 4.73
CA TYR A 245 -4.71 -13.70 4.36
C TYR A 245 -3.86 -13.03 5.46
N ILE A 246 -4.26 -13.16 6.72
CA ILE A 246 -3.52 -12.63 7.89
C ILE A 246 -2.19 -13.38 8.07
N GLU A 247 -2.14 -14.70 7.85
CA GLU A 247 -0.85 -15.42 7.80
C GLU A 247 0.03 -14.90 6.66
N GLY A 248 -0.55 -14.53 5.53
CA GLY A 248 0.16 -13.85 4.43
C GLY A 248 0.74 -12.50 4.85
N ILE A 249 0.01 -11.68 5.60
CA ILE A 249 0.52 -10.42 6.19
C ILE A 249 1.70 -10.71 7.12
N HIS A 250 1.51 -11.63 8.08
CA HIS A 250 2.55 -12.00 9.03
C HIS A 250 3.82 -12.50 8.33
N TYR A 251 3.68 -13.42 7.38
CA TYR A 251 4.80 -13.98 6.63
C TYR A 251 5.52 -12.89 5.83
N ALA A 252 4.76 -12.03 5.15
CA ALA A 252 5.34 -10.93 4.39
C ALA A 252 6.22 -10.02 5.25
N LYS A 253 5.78 -9.71 6.48
CA LYS A 253 6.53 -8.84 7.41
C LYS A 253 7.75 -9.53 8.05
N THR A 254 7.73 -10.85 8.19
CA THR A 254 8.76 -11.59 8.95
C THR A 254 9.78 -12.31 8.06
N HIS A 255 9.48 -12.53 6.77
CA HIS A 255 10.32 -13.29 5.82
C HIS A 255 10.69 -12.40 4.62
N ARG A 256 11.59 -11.42 4.89
CA ARG A 256 11.98 -10.39 3.91
C ARG A 256 12.41 -10.94 2.56
N LYS A 257 13.36 -11.90 2.58
CA LYS A 257 13.95 -12.43 1.35
C LYS A 257 12.88 -13.07 0.45
N GLU A 258 12.11 -14.00 0.99
CA GLU A 258 11.08 -14.72 0.26
C GLU A 258 9.96 -13.80 -0.21
N THR A 259 9.62 -12.79 0.58
CA THR A 259 8.62 -11.78 0.20
C THR A 259 9.10 -10.94 -0.97
N ILE A 260 10.38 -10.54 -0.98
CA ILE A 260 10.99 -9.82 -2.11
C ILE A 260 11.00 -10.71 -3.37
N ASP A 261 11.31 -11.99 -3.25
CA ASP A 261 11.29 -12.94 -4.39
C ASP A 261 9.85 -13.07 -4.95
N ILE A 262 8.83 -13.11 -4.08
CA ILE A 262 7.42 -13.11 -4.49
C ILE A 262 7.04 -11.77 -5.14
N LEU A 263 7.45 -10.64 -4.55
CA LEU A 263 7.23 -9.32 -5.15
C LEU A 263 7.85 -9.23 -6.55
N ALA A 264 9.09 -9.71 -6.74
CA ALA A 264 9.76 -9.73 -8.06
C ALA A 264 8.92 -10.47 -9.12
N LYS A 265 8.39 -11.64 -8.75
CA LYS A 265 7.52 -12.45 -9.62
C LYS A 265 6.27 -11.70 -10.07
N TYR A 266 5.53 -11.10 -9.13
CA TYR A 266 4.23 -10.47 -9.44
C TYR A 266 4.35 -9.06 -9.98
N LEU A 267 5.36 -8.29 -9.55
CA LEU A 267 5.67 -6.96 -10.09
C LEU A 267 6.40 -7.04 -11.45
N ARG A 268 6.87 -8.24 -11.83
CA ARG A 268 7.62 -8.49 -13.08
C ARG A 268 8.83 -7.58 -13.22
N THR A 269 9.62 -7.50 -12.16
CA THR A 269 10.86 -6.71 -12.11
C THR A 269 11.91 -7.44 -11.27
N ASP A 270 13.16 -7.32 -11.67
CA ASP A 270 14.36 -7.78 -10.96
C ASP A 270 15.17 -6.61 -10.36
N ASP A 271 14.69 -5.37 -10.55
CA ASP A 271 15.29 -4.16 -10.00
C ASP A 271 15.24 -4.17 -8.47
N ARG A 272 16.39 -4.48 -7.85
CA ARG A 272 16.51 -4.62 -6.39
C ARG A 272 16.14 -3.35 -5.63
N GLU A 273 16.49 -2.18 -6.13
CA GLU A 273 16.13 -0.91 -5.50
C GLU A 273 14.61 -0.72 -5.45
N VAL A 274 13.94 -1.05 -6.55
CA VAL A 274 12.46 -0.99 -6.65
C VAL A 274 11.82 -1.99 -5.70
N LEU A 275 12.35 -3.22 -5.63
CA LEU A 275 11.82 -4.27 -4.77
C LEU A 275 12.02 -3.97 -3.29
N ASP A 276 13.23 -3.52 -2.92
CA ASP A 276 13.57 -3.15 -1.55
C ASP A 276 12.74 -1.96 -1.07
N ASP A 277 12.61 -0.90 -1.89
CA ASP A 277 11.77 0.25 -1.56
C ASP A 277 10.29 -0.14 -1.44
N THR A 278 9.78 -0.97 -2.34
CA THR A 278 8.39 -1.46 -2.27
C THR A 278 8.16 -2.27 -1.00
N TYR A 279 9.10 -3.13 -0.62
CA TYR A 279 9.01 -3.91 0.61
C TYR A 279 9.00 -3.01 1.85
N GLU A 280 9.98 -2.11 1.98
CA GLU A 280 10.09 -1.23 3.14
C GLU A 280 8.92 -0.23 3.26
N SER A 281 8.55 0.41 2.15
CA SER A 281 7.51 1.43 2.16
C SER A 281 6.10 0.85 2.35
N ILE A 282 5.80 -0.31 1.77
CA ILE A 282 4.45 -0.89 1.80
C ILE A 282 4.32 -1.98 2.86
N VAL A 283 5.17 -3.02 2.80
CA VAL A 283 4.99 -4.20 3.66
C VAL A 283 5.38 -3.89 5.11
N VAL A 284 6.54 -3.27 5.30
CA VAL A 284 7.03 -2.96 6.67
C VAL A 284 6.27 -1.79 7.27
N THR A 285 6.15 -0.68 6.53
CA THR A 285 5.67 0.60 7.08
C THR A 285 4.15 0.69 7.12
N LEU A 286 3.44 0.29 6.06
CA LEU A 286 2.02 0.60 5.91
C LEU A 286 1.08 -0.57 6.18
N MET A 287 1.52 -1.81 5.95
CA MET A 287 0.65 -2.98 6.14
C MET A 287 0.47 -3.26 7.62
N PRO A 288 -0.76 -3.21 8.18
CA PRO A 288 -0.99 -3.42 9.60
C PRO A 288 -0.93 -4.92 9.94
N GLU A 289 -0.50 -5.24 11.15
CA GLU A 289 -0.57 -6.61 11.67
C GLU A 289 -2.01 -7.09 11.87
N LYS A 290 -2.86 -6.19 12.34
CA LYS A 290 -4.29 -6.38 12.54
C LYS A 290 -5.05 -5.56 11.49
N PRO A 291 -5.55 -6.16 10.42
CA PRO A 291 -6.07 -5.44 9.26
C PRO A 291 -7.50 -4.92 9.47
N TYR A 292 -7.70 -4.07 10.47
CA TYR A 292 -8.99 -3.40 10.67
C TYR A 292 -9.23 -2.34 9.59
N PRO A 293 -10.45 -2.27 9.01
CA PRO A 293 -10.84 -1.15 8.17
C PRO A 293 -10.83 0.17 8.96
N THR A 294 -10.43 1.27 8.32
CA THR A 294 -10.46 2.59 8.96
C THR A 294 -11.79 3.29 8.72
N GLN A 295 -12.55 3.54 9.78
CA GLN A 295 -13.81 4.30 9.70
C GLN A 295 -13.56 5.76 9.27
N LYS A 296 -12.49 6.40 9.78
CA LYS A 296 -12.11 7.75 9.37
C LYS A 296 -11.76 7.81 7.89
N GLY A 297 -11.05 6.80 7.39
CA GLY A 297 -10.72 6.69 5.96
C GLY A 297 -11.98 6.53 5.09
N VAL A 298 -12.96 5.76 5.54
CA VAL A 298 -14.28 5.65 4.88
C VAL A 298 -15.03 6.98 4.94
N GLN A 299 -15.02 7.68 6.07
CA GLN A 299 -15.66 9.00 6.21
C GLN A 299 -15.08 10.04 5.23
N ILE A 300 -13.77 10.01 5.00
CA ILE A 300 -13.11 10.89 4.04
C ILE A 300 -13.59 10.59 2.62
N ILE A 301 -13.70 9.30 2.27
CA ILE A 301 -14.25 8.89 0.96
C ILE A 301 -15.70 9.37 0.80
N LEU A 302 -16.53 9.18 1.83
CA LEU A 302 -17.93 9.64 1.81
C LEU A 302 -18.05 11.15 1.66
N ARG A 303 -17.17 11.92 2.33
CA ARG A 303 -17.14 13.38 2.19
C ARG A 303 -16.87 13.81 0.74
N GLU A 304 -15.87 13.20 0.10
CA GLU A 304 -15.51 13.51 -1.29
C GLU A 304 -16.62 13.11 -2.27
N LEU A 305 -17.18 11.90 -2.09
CA LEU A 305 -18.31 11.45 -2.90
C LEU A 305 -19.52 12.37 -2.69
N GLY A 306 -19.74 12.83 -1.46
CA GLY A 306 -20.83 13.72 -1.06
C GLY A 306 -20.79 15.11 -1.71
N LEU A 307 -19.67 15.51 -2.32
CA LEU A 307 -19.63 16.73 -3.14
C LEU A 307 -20.59 16.64 -4.32
N LYS A 308 -20.83 15.43 -4.85
CA LYS A 308 -21.67 15.18 -6.03
C LYS A 308 -22.84 14.24 -5.77
N ASP A 309 -22.77 13.41 -4.73
CA ASP A 309 -23.77 12.38 -4.42
C ASP A 309 -24.45 12.64 -3.08
N PRO A 310 -25.75 13.04 -3.05
CA PRO A 310 -26.48 13.27 -1.81
C PRO A 310 -26.55 12.03 -0.89
N ALA A 311 -26.57 10.80 -1.46
CA ALA A 311 -26.59 9.58 -0.67
C ALA A 311 -25.29 9.43 0.16
N ALA A 312 -24.16 9.82 -0.39
CA ALA A 312 -22.88 9.78 0.34
C ALA A 312 -22.83 10.79 1.50
N ARG A 313 -23.55 11.93 1.42
CA ARG A 313 -23.58 12.94 2.50
C ARG A 313 -24.28 12.45 3.76
N SER A 314 -25.32 11.64 3.61
CA SER A 314 -26.12 11.09 4.71
C SER A 314 -25.63 9.72 5.19
N ALA A 315 -24.75 9.09 4.45
CA ALA A 315 -24.24 7.75 4.76
C ALA A 315 -23.24 7.78 5.92
N LYS A 316 -23.26 6.70 6.73
CA LYS A 316 -22.34 6.49 7.85
C LYS A 316 -21.29 5.44 7.49
N PRO A 317 -20.02 5.59 7.92
CA PRO A 317 -18.93 4.66 7.60
C PRO A 317 -19.24 3.19 7.93
N GLU A 318 -19.98 2.95 9.01
CA GLU A 318 -20.33 1.59 9.47
C GLU A 318 -21.18 0.81 8.46
N GLN A 319 -21.86 1.50 7.56
CA GLN A 319 -22.67 0.87 6.52
C GLN A 319 -21.81 0.15 5.46
N PHE A 320 -20.52 0.47 5.36
CA PHE A 320 -19.62 -0.01 4.32
C PHE A 320 -18.58 -1.00 4.82
N VAL A 321 -18.53 -1.26 6.12
CA VAL A 321 -17.55 -2.14 6.75
C VAL A 321 -18.24 -3.22 7.58
N ASP A 322 -17.65 -4.42 7.58
CA ASP A 322 -18.00 -5.50 8.49
C ASP A 322 -16.71 -6.00 9.16
N THR A 323 -16.56 -5.70 10.43
CA THR A 323 -15.36 -6.05 11.21
C THR A 323 -15.51 -7.34 12.01
N SER A 324 -16.60 -8.08 11.85
CA SER A 324 -16.94 -9.25 12.67
C SER A 324 -15.84 -10.32 12.65
N ILE A 325 -15.39 -10.70 11.46
CA ILE A 325 -14.35 -11.71 11.26
C ILE A 325 -13.01 -11.26 11.87
N ILE A 326 -12.59 -10.01 11.62
CA ILE A 326 -11.33 -9.50 12.19
C ILE A 326 -11.39 -9.43 13.71
N LYS A 327 -12.51 -8.98 14.27
CA LYS A 327 -12.73 -8.95 15.73
C LYS A 327 -12.70 -10.36 16.34
N GLU A 328 -13.29 -11.34 15.68
CA GLU A 328 -13.25 -12.74 16.11
C GLU A 328 -11.81 -13.27 16.12
N LEU A 329 -11.09 -13.09 15.01
CA LEU A 329 -9.71 -13.57 14.88
C LEU A 329 -8.75 -12.87 15.85
N ASP A 330 -8.92 -11.58 16.06
CA ASP A 330 -8.15 -10.80 17.04
C ASP A 330 -8.51 -11.24 18.48
N GLY A 331 -9.79 -11.25 18.84
CA GLY A 331 -10.28 -11.61 20.16
C GLY A 331 -9.97 -13.06 20.57
N SER A 332 -9.88 -13.99 19.59
CA SER A 332 -9.41 -15.37 19.86
C SER A 332 -7.89 -15.46 20.10
N GLY A 333 -7.16 -14.36 19.94
CA GLY A 333 -5.70 -14.32 20.02
C GLY A 333 -4.99 -14.98 18.82
N PHE A 334 -5.71 -15.27 17.73
CA PHE A 334 -5.11 -15.89 16.54
C PHE A 334 -3.98 -15.01 15.97
N ILE A 335 -4.24 -13.72 15.80
CA ILE A 335 -3.24 -12.79 15.24
C ILE A 335 -2.02 -12.67 16.16
N ASP A 336 -2.23 -12.46 17.46
CA ASP A 336 -1.15 -12.31 18.43
C ASP A 336 -0.26 -13.57 18.53
N ARG A 337 -0.83 -14.77 18.37
CA ARG A 337 -0.04 -16.01 18.36
C ARG A 337 0.92 -16.10 17.19
N LEU A 338 0.54 -15.60 16.00
CA LEU A 338 1.44 -15.59 14.84
C LEU A 338 2.71 -14.79 15.14
N TYR A 339 2.57 -13.62 15.75
CA TYR A 339 3.73 -12.76 16.05
C TYR A 339 4.55 -13.24 17.24
N LYS A 340 3.92 -13.86 18.24
CA LYS A 340 4.64 -14.47 19.41
C LYS A 340 5.47 -15.68 19.00
N SER A 341 4.96 -16.56 18.15
CA SER A 341 5.70 -17.75 17.68
C SER A 341 6.90 -17.37 16.82
N GLY A 342 6.81 -16.32 16.00
CA GLY A 342 7.93 -15.80 15.20
C GLY A 342 9.06 -15.17 16.05
N ALA A 343 8.74 -14.61 17.20
CA ALA A 343 9.73 -14.04 18.13
C ALA A 343 10.60 -15.13 18.79
N VAL A 344 10.01 -16.29 19.11
CA VAL A 344 10.74 -17.44 19.68
C VAL A 344 11.70 -18.06 18.67
N ALA A 345 11.33 -18.09 17.38
CA ALA A 345 12.20 -18.61 16.31
C ALA A 345 13.43 -17.72 16.05
N LYS A 346 13.34 -16.39 16.28
CA LYS A 346 14.47 -15.47 16.19
C LYS A 346 15.42 -15.50 17.39
N ALA A 347 15.00 -16.07 18.52
CA ALA A 347 15.79 -16.12 19.77
C ALA A 347 16.62 -17.41 19.90
N ALA A 348 16.50 -18.39 19.01
CA ALA A 348 17.33 -19.59 19.04
C ALA A 348 18.67 -19.30 18.34
N PRO A 349 19.83 -19.38 19.05
CA PRO A 349 21.13 -19.18 18.42
C PRO A 349 21.42 -20.37 17.50
N THR A 350 21.49 -20.14 16.20
CA THR A 350 22.08 -21.07 15.24
C THR A 350 23.56 -21.20 15.57
N LYS A 351 23.93 -22.31 16.23
CA LYS A 351 25.33 -22.76 16.30
C LYS A 351 25.74 -23.26 14.91
N GLU A 352 26.42 -22.42 14.17
CA GLU A 352 27.18 -22.89 13.02
C GLU A 352 28.39 -23.68 13.51
N PRO A 353 28.70 -24.85 12.93
CA PRO A 353 29.95 -25.54 13.20
C PRO A 353 31.08 -24.82 12.47
N VAL A 354 32.04 -24.35 13.26
CA VAL A 354 33.32 -23.82 12.78
C VAL A 354 34.11 -24.98 12.17
N ALA A 355 34.26 -25.00 10.86
CA ALA A 355 35.23 -25.84 10.16
C ALA A 355 36.34 -24.95 9.60
N GLY A 356 37.55 -25.37 9.98
CA GLY A 356 38.85 -24.75 9.87
C GLY A 356 39.27 -24.17 8.53
N GLY A 357 40.20 -23.27 8.67
CA GLY A 357 40.76 -22.38 7.68
C GLY A 357 41.52 -23.05 6.52
N MET A 358 41.67 -22.20 5.52
CA MET A 358 42.93 -22.06 4.77
C MET A 358 42.94 -20.73 4.05
N SER A 359 44.04 -19.99 4.22
CA SER A 359 44.35 -18.66 3.69
C SER A 359 45.03 -18.81 2.30
N PRO A 360 45.45 -17.74 1.65
CA PRO A 360 44.97 -17.33 0.31
C PRO A 360 46.03 -17.55 -0.78
N SER A 361 45.58 -17.61 -2.03
CA SER A 361 46.55 -17.43 -3.14
C SER A 361 46.12 -16.23 -3.99
N LYS A 362 47.07 -15.32 -4.10
CA LYS A 362 47.12 -14.21 -5.04
C LYS A 362 47.34 -14.76 -6.45
N GLU A 363 46.57 -14.25 -7.37
CA GLU A 363 47.08 -14.16 -8.75
C GLU A 363 46.62 -12.88 -9.42
N LYS A 364 47.58 -12.29 -10.07
CA LYS A 364 47.66 -10.98 -10.69
C LYS A 364 47.13 -11.01 -12.13
N SER A 365 46.69 -9.83 -12.54
CA SER A 365 47.08 -9.21 -13.83
C SER A 365 46.28 -9.64 -15.05
N GLN A 366 45.86 -8.82 -15.95
CA GLN A 366 46.38 -7.69 -16.68
C GLN A 366 45.32 -7.13 -17.62
N LEU A 367 45.16 -5.84 -17.64
CA LEU A 367 45.21 -4.92 -18.75
C LEU A 367 44.80 -5.41 -20.14
N LEU A 368 43.84 -4.70 -20.75
CA LEU A 368 44.02 -4.15 -22.08
C LEU A 368 43.15 -2.91 -22.24
N ALA A 369 43.87 -1.78 -22.39
CA ALA A 369 43.36 -0.50 -22.86
C ALA A 369 43.35 -0.49 -24.39
N ALA A 370 42.36 0.16 -24.97
CA ALA A 370 42.49 0.67 -26.33
C ALA A 370 41.80 2.01 -26.45
N ASP A 371 42.64 3.00 -26.65
CA ASP A 371 42.45 4.35 -27.14
C ASP A 371 41.51 4.46 -28.32
N THR A 372 40.74 5.55 -28.40
CA THR A 372 40.66 6.37 -29.61
C THR A 372 40.17 7.79 -29.32
N LYS A 373 41.05 8.68 -29.60
CA LYS A 373 41.12 10.11 -29.73
C LYS A 373 39.85 10.87 -30.19
N THR A 374 39.55 11.89 -29.41
CA THR A 374 39.46 13.34 -29.70
C THR A 374 39.23 13.86 -31.11
N ARG A 375 38.25 14.78 -31.27
CA ARG A 375 38.53 16.18 -31.68
C ARG A 375 37.31 17.10 -31.48
N PRO A 376 37.51 18.40 -31.14
CA PRO A 376 36.48 19.38 -30.84
C PRO A 376 36.21 20.32 -32.03
N VAL A 377 35.01 20.92 -32.07
CA VAL A 377 34.70 22.09 -32.88
C VAL A 377 33.85 23.06 -32.07
N ALA A 378 34.50 24.18 -31.72
CA ALA A 378 34.23 25.60 -31.94
C ALA A 378 32.85 26.16 -31.54
N THR A 379 32.85 26.93 -30.53
CA THR A 379 32.60 28.37 -30.24
C THR A 379 31.81 29.18 -31.28
N GLU A 380 30.88 29.93 -30.74
CA GLU A 380 30.31 31.26 -31.00
C GLU A 380 28.78 31.22 -30.98
N GLU A 381 27.99 32.13 -30.41
CA GLU A 381 28.18 33.56 -30.23
C GLU A 381 27.15 34.09 -29.21
N LYS A 382 27.50 35.15 -28.54
CA LYS A 382 26.68 35.88 -27.55
C LYS A 382 25.65 36.78 -28.25
N THR A 383 24.39 36.73 -27.83
CA THR A 383 23.52 37.91 -27.97
C THR A 383 22.74 38.13 -26.67
N LYS A 384 22.92 39.31 -26.12
CA LYS A 384 22.15 39.86 -24.99
C LYS A 384 20.75 40.28 -25.45
N PRO A 385 19.68 40.10 -24.66
CA PRO A 385 18.48 40.89 -24.86
C PRO A 385 18.46 42.11 -23.91
N VAL A 386 18.04 43.19 -24.52
CA VAL A 386 17.82 44.52 -23.96
C VAL A 386 16.68 44.54 -22.98
N ALA A 387 16.90 45.13 -21.83
CA ALA A 387 15.89 45.43 -20.80
C ALA A 387 14.92 46.52 -21.31
N ARG A 388 13.62 46.23 -21.23
CA ARG A 388 12.57 47.23 -21.37
C ARG A 388 11.90 47.43 -20.01
N GLN A 389 12.16 48.55 -19.39
CA GLN A 389 11.53 49.04 -18.20
C GLN A 389 10.10 49.49 -18.51
N VAL A 390 9.13 49.09 -17.69
CA VAL A 390 7.79 49.65 -17.62
C VAL A 390 7.51 50.03 -16.14
N PRO A 391 6.85 51.15 -15.84
CA PRO A 391 6.97 51.87 -14.58
C PRO A 391 6.17 51.24 -13.46
N VAL A 392 6.72 51.40 -12.27
CA VAL A 392 6.14 51.04 -10.98
C VAL A 392 5.05 52.08 -10.62
N ALA A 393 3.84 51.60 -10.32
CA ALA A 393 2.83 52.36 -9.58
C ALA A 393 2.92 51.96 -8.10
N ASP A 394 3.05 52.99 -7.25
CA ASP A 394 3.05 52.88 -5.80
C ASP A 394 1.75 52.28 -5.27
N GLU A 395 1.82 51.22 -4.52
CA GLU A 395 0.73 50.81 -3.62
C GLU A 395 1.29 50.37 -2.26
N LYS A 396 0.64 50.86 -1.26
CA LYS A 396 0.95 50.94 0.17
C LYS A 396 1.48 49.65 0.80
N VAL A 397 2.54 49.80 1.57
CA VAL A 397 3.14 48.80 2.47
C VAL A 397 2.17 48.48 3.63
N PRO A 398 1.93 47.19 3.91
CA PRO A 398 1.52 46.75 5.24
C PRO A 398 2.59 45.87 5.89
N ALA A 399 2.86 46.19 7.13
CA ALA A 399 3.39 45.37 8.23
C ALA A 399 4.73 44.64 8.04
N VAL A 400 5.65 45.03 8.87
CA VAL A 400 6.97 44.42 9.16
C VAL A 400 6.86 42.89 9.27
N LYS A 401 7.46 42.19 8.31
CA LYS A 401 7.70 40.73 8.43
C LYS A 401 8.73 40.48 9.53
N PRO A 402 8.51 39.50 10.42
CA PRO A 402 9.53 39.12 11.38
C PRO A 402 10.78 38.64 10.65
N ALA A 403 11.94 39.10 11.07
CA ALA A 403 13.24 38.67 10.54
C ALA A 403 13.39 37.15 10.75
N GLY A 404 13.37 36.40 9.67
CA GLY A 404 13.54 34.93 9.68
C GLY A 404 14.42 34.49 8.53
N GLN A 405 15.06 33.33 8.68
CA GLN A 405 15.84 32.70 7.62
C GLN A 405 14.92 32.19 6.52
N GLN A 406 15.23 32.46 5.25
CA GLN A 406 14.53 31.83 4.14
C GLN A 406 15.00 30.38 3.93
N TYR A 407 14.06 29.47 3.82
CA TYR A 407 14.30 28.06 3.55
C TYR A 407 13.54 27.62 2.31
N ILE A 408 14.21 26.86 1.44
CA ILE A 408 13.57 26.22 0.27
C ILE A 408 13.28 24.77 0.62
N VAL A 409 12.02 24.41 0.61
CA VAL A 409 11.52 23.06 0.93
C VAL A 409 12.17 22.03 0.01
N LYS A 410 12.73 20.98 0.58
CA LYS A 410 13.38 19.85 -0.10
C LYS A 410 12.48 18.62 -0.06
N ALA A 411 12.84 17.60 -0.84
CA ALA A 411 12.16 16.31 -0.82
C ALA A 411 12.20 15.69 0.59
N GLY A 412 11.04 15.26 1.08
CA GLY A 412 10.89 14.65 2.41
C GLY A 412 10.76 15.61 3.58
N ASP A 413 10.74 16.93 3.34
CA ASP A 413 10.48 17.91 4.39
C ASP A 413 9.01 17.91 4.80
N THR A 414 8.79 18.17 6.09
CA THR A 414 7.49 18.52 6.68
C THR A 414 7.73 19.67 7.65
N LEU A 415 6.71 20.47 7.97
CA LEU A 415 6.90 21.54 8.97
C LEU A 415 7.42 21.01 10.30
N SER A 416 6.98 19.83 10.73
CA SER A 416 7.47 19.20 11.96
C SER A 416 8.95 18.80 11.87
N LYS A 417 9.43 18.30 10.71
CA LYS A 417 10.85 18.00 10.49
C LYS A 417 11.68 19.27 10.43
N LEU A 418 11.16 20.32 9.77
CA LEU A 418 11.81 21.63 9.75
C LEU A 418 11.87 22.22 11.17
N ALA A 419 10.79 22.11 11.94
CA ALA A 419 10.79 22.53 13.33
C ALA A 419 11.77 21.76 14.20
N LEU A 420 11.90 20.44 13.98
CA LEU A 420 12.93 19.64 14.64
C LEU A 420 14.34 20.11 14.25
N HIS A 421 14.57 20.38 12.97
CA HIS A 421 15.87 20.82 12.45
C HIS A 421 16.28 22.21 12.97
N PHE A 422 15.35 23.18 12.97
CA PHE A 422 15.65 24.55 13.31
C PHE A 422 15.43 24.90 14.79
N TYR A 423 14.56 24.17 15.48
CA TYR A 423 14.13 24.46 16.86
C TYR A 423 14.32 23.28 17.82
N SER A 424 14.91 22.17 17.35
CA SER A 424 15.09 20.93 18.14
C SER A 424 13.80 20.39 18.76
N SER A 425 12.64 20.74 18.18
CA SER A 425 11.33 20.33 18.66
C SER A 425 10.31 20.22 17.51
N THR A 426 9.75 19.03 17.33
CA THR A 426 8.70 18.81 16.32
C THR A 426 7.42 19.61 16.59
N GLY A 427 7.13 19.92 17.87
CA GLY A 427 5.93 20.67 18.27
C GLY A 427 5.96 22.15 17.89
N LYS A 428 7.12 22.72 17.56
CA LYS A 428 7.24 24.13 17.16
C LYS A 428 6.91 24.38 15.67
N TRP A 429 6.33 23.41 14.97
CA TRP A 429 5.93 23.56 13.56
C TRP A 429 4.92 24.70 13.34
N GLU A 430 4.11 25.02 14.34
CA GLU A 430 3.14 26.11 14.28
C GLU A 430 3.82 27.47 14.07
N LYS A 431 4.99 27.71 14.66
CA LYS A 431 5.77 28.94 14.43
C LYS A 431 6.11 29.13 12.94
N ILE A 432 6.52 28.06 12.28
CA ILE A 432 6.84 28.10 10.84
C ILE A 432 5.56 28.33 10.05
N PHE A 433 4.46 27.66 10.40
CA PHE A 433 3.18 27.83 9.73
C PHE A 433 2.67 29.25 9.84
N ASP A 434 2.69 29.82 11.03
CA ASP A 434 2.18 31.17 11.29
C ASP A 434 2.97 32.26 10.55
N ALA A 435 4.29 32.09 10.46
CA ALA A 435 5.15 33.02 9.71
C ALA A 435 4.95 32.93 8.18
N ASN A 436 4.24 31.91 7.69
CA ASN A 436 4.05 31.64 6.25
C ASN A 436 2.57 31.55 5.84
N ARG A 437 1.64 32.08 6.64
CA ARG A 437 0.19 32.02 6.35
C ARG A 437 -0.23 32.70 5.05
N ASP A 438 0.58 33.58 4.53
CA ASP A 438 0.39 34.25 3.23
C ASP A 438 0.54 33.24 2.07
N VAL A 439 1.54 32.36 2.13
CA VAL A 439 1.84 31.36 1.10
C VAL A 439 1.39 29.94 1.48
N LEU A 440 1.15 29.68 2.78
CA LEU A 440 0.82 28.37 3.33
C LEU A 440 -0.56 28.40 4.00
N LYS A 441 -1.59 27.95 3.30
CA LYS A 441 -2.97 27.94 3.81
C LYS A 441 -3.28 26.73 4.69
N ASN A 442 -2.46 25.67 4.63
CA ASN A 442 -2.61 24.47 5.44
C ASN A 442 -1.21 23.94 5.85
N PRO A 443 -0.96 23.67 7.15
CA PRO A 443 0.36 23.27 7.64
C PRO A 443 0.85 21.93 7.09
N ASN A 444 -0.06 21.08 6.58
CA ASN A 444 0.28 19.78 6.02
C ASN A 444 0.65 19.84 4.53
N TYR A 445 0.66 21.01 3.91
CA TYR A 445 0.91 21.17 2.46
C TYR A 445 2.08 22.09 2.18
N ILE A 446 3.29 21.55 2.32
CA ILE A 446 4.50 22.14 1.76
C ILE A 446 4.95 21.30 0.56
N TYR A 447 5.44 21.94 -0.49
CA TYR A 447 5.92 21.27 -1.70
C TYR A 447 7.39 21.66 -1.97
N ILE A 448 8.09 20.77 -2.66
CA ILE A 448 9.51 20.98 -3.01
C ILE A 448 9.65 22.30 -3.79
N GLY A 449 10.62 23.11 -3.38
CA GLY A 449 10.87 24.44 -3.95
C GLY A 449 10.04 25.57 -3.34
N MET A 450 9.08 25.26 -2.45
CA MET A 450 8.34 26.30 -1.71
C MET A 450 9.30 27.09 -0.82
N LYS A 451 9.23 28.41 -0.88
CA LYS A 451 10.03 29.30 -0.02
C LYS A 451 9.28 29.56 1.28
N LEU A 452 9.86 29.15 2.39
CA LEU A 452 9.32 29.37 3.73
C LEU A 452 10.23 30.32 4.49
N VAL A 453 9.63 31.18 5.30
CA VAL A 453 10.32 31.97 6.34
C VAL A 453 10.38 31.11 7.60
N ILE A 454 11.57 30.87 8.11
CA ILE A 454 11.80 30.18 9.38
C ILE A 454 12.09 31.25 10.43
N PRO A 455 11.14 31.58 11.32
CA PRO A 455 11.35 32.55 12.38
C PRO A 455 12.51 32.13 13.30
N ALA A 456 13.12 33.11 13.97
CA ALA A 456 14.08 32.81 15.04
C ALA A 456 13.38 32.06 16.20
N ASP A 457 14.10 31.18 16.88
CA ASP A 457 13.60 30.48 18.06
C ASP A 457 13.73 31.42 19.27
N SER A 458 12.79 32.37 19.38
CA SER A 458 12.67 33.30 20.51
C SER A 458 11.78 32.72 21.60
#